data_b8425abdf76264a2e61c544978317189
#
_entry.id   b8425abdf76264a2e61c544978317189
#
_cell.length_a   1.000
_cell.length_b   1.000
_cell.length_c   1.000
_cell.angle_alpha   90.00
_cell.angle_beta   90.00
_cell.angle_gamma   90.00
#
_symmetry.space_group_name_H-M   'P 1'
#
loop_
_entity.id
_entity.type
_entity.pdbx_description
1 polymer ?
#
loop_
_entity_poly.entity_id
_entity_poly.type
_entity_poly.pdbx_seq_one_letter_code
_entity_poly.pdbx_strand_id
1 'polypeptide(L)'
;MKSPIRLAVALGLVALATTAVAGDNYKFHLINKTTKYTITGFQTYENGTWSTWSGVSLAPGEETDMNWGANTGDCVVPFRVIYAEIQTEQYKVDWCKVHNIMVSDTDVTYN
;
A
#
# COMPACT_ATOMS: atom_id res chain seq x y z
N MET A 1 -8.77 -9.69 5.77
CA MET A 1 -9.34 -8.41 5.55
C MET A 1 -10.09 -8.36 4.27
N LYS A 2 -11.32 -7.81 4.28
CA LYS A 2 -12.06 -7.82 3.17
C LYS A 2 -12.54 -6.53 2.85
N SER A 3 -12.15 -5.85 1.94
CA SER A 3 -12.62 -4.57 1.57
C SER A 3 -12.85 -4.55 0.09
N PRO A 4 -13.99 -4.14 -0.33
CA PRO A 4 -14.26 -4.09 -1.74
C PRO A 4 -13.50 -2.98 -2.44
N ILE A 5 -13.09 -1.96 -1.72
CA ILE A 5 -12.44 -0.86 -2.34
C ILE A 5 -11.16 -0.54 -1.68
N ARG A 6 -10.08 -0.57 -2.40
CA ARG A 6 -8.79 -0.18 -1.91
C ARG A 6 -8.21 0.80 -2.90
N LEU A 7 -7.96 2.01 -2.43
CA LEU A 7 -7.53 3.07 -3.29
C LEU A 7 -6.22 3.64 -2.83
N ALA A 8 -5.43 4.06 -3.77
CA ALA A 8 -4.26 4.86 -3.48
C ALA A 8 -4.65 6.28 -3.77
N VAL A 9 -4.53 7.14 -2.79
CA VAL A 9 -4.95 8.50 -2.92
C VAL A 9 -3.74 9.37 -2.92
N ALA A 10 -3.52 10.05 -3.99
CA ALA A 10 -2.34 10.81 -4.10
C ALA A 10 -2.35 12.05 -3.34
N LEU A 11 -3.33 12.59 -2.92
CA LEU A 11 -3.33 13.74 -2.25
C LEU A 11 -4.04 13.77 -1.21
N GLY A 12 -3.78 14.03 -0.54
CA GLY A 12 -4.37 14.05 0.47
C GLY A 12 -5.56 14.57 0.70
N LEU A 13 -6.05 14.78 0.53
CA LEU A 13 -7.09 15.41 0.67
C LEU A 13 -7.82 15.10 1.61
N VAL A 14 -7.81 14.76 1.96
CA VAL A 14 -8.42 14.54 2.74
C VAL A 14 -8.85 14.77 3.78
N ALA A 15 -8.78 15.04 3.98
CA ALA A 15 -9.04 15.47 4.94
C ALA A 15 -10.04 15.08 5.67
N LEU A 16 -10.55 15.01 5.79
CA LEU A 16 -11.46 14.88 6.42
C LEU A 16 -11.60 13.99 7.23
N ALA A 17 -11.27 13.60 7.19
CA ALA A 17 -11.35 12.87 7.79
C ALA A 17 -11.54 12.77 8.93
N THR A 18 -11.49 12.76 9.23
CA THR A 18 -11.52 12.86 10.27
C THR A 18 -12.14 12.13 11.02
N THR A 19 -12.46 11.87 11.04
CA THR A 19 -13.11 11.39 11.74
C THR A 19 -12.87 10.38 12.22
N ALA A 20 -12.31 10.23 12.12
CA ALA A 20 -12.01 9.54 12.67
C ALA A 20 -12.21 8.46 13.19
N VAL A 21 -12.20 8.09 13.33
CA VAL A 21 -12.49 7.18 13.90
C VAL A 21 -11.94 6.02 13.79
N ALA A 22 -12.21 5.32 14.22
CA ALA A 22 -11.76 4.15 14.34
C ALA A 22 -11.31 3.54 13.16
N GLY A 23 -11.85 3.49 12.25
CA GLY A 23 -11.47 2.76 11.15
C GLY A 23 -10.26 3.18 10.50
N ASP A 24 -9.68 4.18 10.99
CA ASP A 24 -8.60 4.66 10.40
C ASP A 24 -7.46 3.87 10.51
N ASN A 25 -7.45 2.88 11.21
CA ASN A 25 -6.31 2.18 11.48
C ASN A 25 -5.66 1.55 10.36
N TYR A 26 -6.25 1.36 9.28
CA TYR A 26 -5.66 0.61 8.18
C TYR A 26 -5.32 1.54 7.03
N LYS A 27 -4.67 2.64 7.35
CA LYS A 27 -4.14 3.53 6.37
C LYS A 27 -2.62 3.50 6.45
N PHE A 28 -1.96 3.65 5.35
CA PHE A 28 -0.50 3.73 5.34
C PHE A 28 -0.05 4.55 4.12
N HIS A 29 1.19 4.96 4.11
CA HIS A 29 1.79 5.64 2.97
C HIS A 29 2.65 4.64 2.21
N LEU A 30 2.56 4.69 0.89
CA LEU A 30 3.46 3.94 0.03
C LEU A 30 4.41 4.94 -0.59
N ILE A 31 5.69 4.75 -0.39
CA ILE A 31 6.71 5.71 -0.77
C ILE A 31 7.69 5.06 -1.73
N ASN A 32 7.84 5.62 -2.92
CA ASN A 32 8.78 5.11 -3.89
C ASN A 32 10.12 5.83 -3.71
N LYS A 33 11.04 5.18 -3.00
CA LYS A 33 12.36 5.72 -2.79
C LYS A 33 13.37 5.12 -3.75
N THR A 34 12.93 4.50 -4.80
CA THR A 34 13.86 3.97 -5.80
C THR A 34 14.40 5.13 -6.62
N THR A 35 15.51 4.92 -7.27
CA THR A 35 16.10 5.95 -8.09
C THR A 35 15.74 5.79 -9.55
N LYS A 36 15.20 4.64 -9.94
CA LYS A 36 14.95 4.38 -11.35
C LYS A 36 13.76 3.50 -11.66
N TYR A 37 12.99 3.08 -10.69
CA TYR A 37 11.86 2.20 -10.98
C TYR A 37 10.54 2.93 -10.75
N THR A 38 9.57 2.66 -11.61
CA THR A 38 8.24 3.21 -11.48
C THR A 38 7.34 2.15 -10.88
N ILE A 39 6.66 2.47 -9.80
CA ILE A 39 5.70 1.57 -9.21
C ILE A 39 4.39 1.74 -9.95
N THR A 40 3.93 0.68 -10.61
CA THR A 40 2.72 0.73 -11.40
C THR A 40 1.57 -0.03 -10.77
N GLY A 41 1.81 -0.70 -9.65
CA GLY A 41 0.73 -1.41 -9.00
C GLY A 41 1.10 -1.89 -7.61
N PHE A 42 0.09 -2.30 -6.87
CA PHE A 42 0.25 -2.82 -5.52
C PHE A 42 -0.82 -3.89 -5.37
N GLN A 43 -0.42 -5.04 -4.87
CA GLN A 43 -1.35 -6.16 -4.73
C GLN A 43 -1.23 -6.78 -3.36
N THR A 44 -2.32 -7.29 -2.84
CA THR A 44 -2.33 -8.02 -1.58
C THR A 44 -2.99 -9.37 -1.81
N TYR A 45 -2.54 -10.38 -1.04
CA TYR A 45 -3.05 -11.74 -1.21
C TYR A 45 -4.14 -11.97 -0.18
N GLU A 46 -5.37 -12.09 -0.64
CA GLU A 46 -6.51 -12.23 0.24
C GLU A 46 -7.48 -13.23 -0.33
N ASN A 47 -8.00 -14.06 0.52
CA ASN A 47 -9.02 -15.07 0.12
C ASN A 47 -8.52 -15.95 -1.01
N GLY A 48 -7.25 -16.29 -0.97
CA GLY A 48 -6.68 -17.22 -1.94
C GLY A 48 -6.32 -16.60 -3.28
N THR A 49 -6.33 -15.28 -3.41
CA THR A 49 -6.04 -14.65 -4.67
C THR A 49 -5.38 -13.30 -4.46
N TRP A 50 -4.67 -12.83 -5.48
CA TRP A 50 -4.07 -11.52 -5.44
C TRP A 50 -5.10 -10.47 -5.87
N SER A 51 -5.26 -9.46 -5.03
CA SER A 51 -6.17 -8.35 -5.31
C SER A 51 -5.36 -7.14 -5.69
N THR A 52 -5.71 -6.48 -6.76
CA THR A 52 -4.99 -5.30 -7.24
C THR A 52 -5.62 -4.04 -6.69
N TRP A 53 -4.80 -3.17 -6.13
CA TRP A 53 -5.26 -1.87 -5.66
C TRP A 53 -5.29 -0.91 -6.86
N SER A 54 -6.32 -0.10 -6.94
CA SER A 54 -6.47 0.77 -8.08
C SER A 54 -5.73 2.07 -7.88
N GLY A 55 -5.34 2.69 -8.94
CA GLY A 55 -4.81 4.05 -8.90
C GLY A 55 -3.36 4.19 -8.46
N VAL A 56 -2.59 3.12 -8.43
CA VAL A 56 -1.21 3.21 -7.99
C VAL A 56 -0.30 3.49 -9.19
N SER A 57 0.38 4.62 -9.14
CA SER A 57 1.34 4.97 -10.17
C SER A 57 2.30 5.98 -9.55
N LEU A 58 3.50 5.54 -9.22
CA LEU A 58 4.47 6.37 -8.51
C LEU A 58 5.80 6.36 -9.22
N ALA A 59 6.21 7.51 -9.71
CA ALA A 59 7.55 7.68 -10.24
C ALA A 59 8.55 7.71 -9.08
N PRO A 60 9.84 7.58 -9.35
CA PRO A 60 10.83 7.66 -8.28
C PRO A 60 10.67 8.95 -7.46
N GLY A 61 10.64 8.81 -6.17
CA GLY A 61 10.49 9.94 -5.25
C GLY A 61 9.07 10.30 -4.91
N GLU A 62 8.10 9.68 -5.52
CA GLU A 62 6.69 9.99 -5.23
C GLU A 62 6.11 9.11 -4.16
N GLU A 63 5.07 9.56 -3.51
CA GLU A 63 4.39 8.77 -2.50
C GLU A 63 2.89 8.99 -2.59
N THR A 64 2.13 8.10 -2.00
CA THR A 64 0.68 8.20 -1.99
C THR A 64 0.13 7.60 -0.71
N ASP A 65 -1.06 8.02 -0.33
CA ASP A 65 -1.76 7.44 0.80
C ASP A 65 -2.52 6.22 0.33
N MET A 66 -2.46 5.17 1.13
CA MET A 66 -3.14 3.93 0.84
C MET A 66 -4.15 3.66 1.94
N ASN A 67 -5.32 3.20 1.59
CA ASN A 67 -6.38 2.96 2.55
C ASN A 67 -6.99 1.59 2.32
N TRP A 68 -6.94 0.73 3.34
CA TRP A 68 -7.53 -0.59 3.23
C TRP A 68 -9.03 -0.55 3.06
N GLY A 69 -9.67 0.50 3.53
CA GLY A 69 -11.12 0.62 3.42
C GLY A 69 -11.89 -0.16 4.45
N ALA A 70 -11.21 -0.90 5.30
CA ALA A 70 -11.83 -1.68 6.35
C ALA A 70 -10.83 -1.88 7.45
N ASN A 71 -11.29 -2.11 8.66
CA ASN A 71 -10.39 -2.32 9.78
C ASN A 71 -10.63 -3.68 10.40
N THR A 72 -11.01 -4.67 9.63
CA THR A 72 -11.19 -6.02 10.12
C THR A 72 -10.41 -6.96 9.25
N GLY A 73 -10.08 -8.11 9.77
CA GLY A 73 -9.38 -9.14 9.04
C GLY A 73 -8.02 -9.39 9.65
N ASP A 74 -7.19 -10.13 8.93
CA ASP A 74 -5.90 -10.55 9.46
C ASP A 74 -4.91 -9.41 9.40
N CYS A 75 -4.06 -9.34 10.37
CA CYS A 75 -3.01 -8.34 10.38
C CYS A 75 -1.88 -8.68 9.42
N VAL A 76 -1.61 -9.93 9.20
CA VAL A 76 -0.50 -10.33 8.35
C VAL A 76 -1.05 -10.78 7.00
N VAL A 77 -0.81 -9.98 5.97
CA VAL A 77 -1.30 -10.28 4.63
C VAL A 77 -0.13 -10.07 3.67
N PRO A 78 0.20 -11.04 2.86
CA PRO A 78 1.28 -10.87 1.89
C PRO A 78 0.96 -9.78 0.88
N PHE A 79 1.96 -9.08 0.44
CA PHE A 79 1.77 -8.06 -0.57
C PHE A 79 2.91 -8.08 -1.57
N ARG A 80 2.69 -7.45 -2.69
CA ARG A 80 3.76 -7.26 -3.66
C ARG A 80 3.60 -5.93 -4.38
N VAL A 81 4.72 -5.36 -4.77
CA VAL A 81 4.78 -4.10 -5.47
C VAL A 81 5.06 -4.43 -6.93
N ILE A 82 4.32 -3.82 -7.83
CA ILE A 82 4.45 -4.08 -9.25
C ILE A 82 5.22 -2.92 -9.86
N TYR A 83 6.26 -3.23 -10.61
CA TYR A 83 7.11 -2.23 -11.22
C TYR A 83 6.97 -2.30 -12.74
N ALA A 84 7.22 -1.20 -13.42
CA ALA A 84 7.20 -1.20 -14.87
C ALA A 84 8.43 -1.87 -15.44
N GLU A 85 9.55 -1.83 -14.72
CA GLU A 85 10.83 -2.21 -15.29
C GLU A 85 11.36 -3.56 -14.86
N ILE A 86 10.96 -4.05 -13.70
CA ILE A 86 11.53 -5.28 -13.15
C ILE A 86 10.43 -6.15 -12.60
N GLN A 87 10.78 -7.36 -12.25
CA GLN A 87 9.82 -8.28 -11.67
C GLN A 87 9.54 -7.93 -10.24
N THR A 88 8.36 -8.26 -9.79
CA THR A 88 7.94 -8.00 -8.43
C THR A 88 8.38 -9.12 -7.51
N GLU A 89 8.44 -8.83 -6.23
CA GLU A 89 8.70 -9.81 -5.20
C GLU A 89 7.61 -9.74 -4.17
N GLN A 90 7.47 -10.78 -3.40
CA GLN A 90 6.41 -10.89 -2.39
C GLN A 90 7.00 -10.62 -1.03
N TYR A 91 6.28 -9.88 -0.21
CA TYR A 91 6.70 -9.51 1.13
C TYR A 91 5.56 -9.79 2.12
N LYS A 92 5.88 -9.85 3.40
CA LYS A 92 4.91 -9.97 4.45
C LYS A 92 5.20 -8.98 5.52
N VAL A 93 4.17 -8.31 6.02
CA VAL A 93 4.30 -7.39 7.14
C VAL A 93 3.08 -7.51 8.02
N ASP A 94 3.17 -6.98 9.22
CA ASP A 94 2.03 -6.89 10.12
C ASP A 94 1.35 -5.55 9.85
N TRP A 95 0.29 -5.58 9.07
CA TRP A 95 -0.40 -4.38 8.65
C TRP A 95 -1.00 -3.60 9.80
N CYS A 96 -1.24 -4.24 10.94
CA CYS A 96 -1.77 -3.55 12.09
C CYS A 96 -0.74 -2.62 12.71
N LYS A 97 0.52 -2.72 12.30
CA LYS A 97 1.59 -1.89 12.82
C LYS A 97 2.25 -1.03 11.78
N VAL A 98 1.83 -1.12 10.52
CA VAL A 98 2.49 -0.41 9.46
C VAL A 98 1.89 0.97 9.27
N HIS A 99 2.74 1.97 9.19
CA HIS A 99 2.32 3.31 8.86
C HIS A 99 2.94 3.74 7.53
N ASN A 100 4.10 3.22 7.18
CA ASN A 100 4.78 3.57 5.95
C ASN A 100 5.41 2.34 5.33
N ILE A 101 5.29 2.20 4.02
CA ILE A 101 6.02 1.19 3.27
C ILE A 101 6.97 1.96 2.36
N MET A 102 8.26 1.71 2.51
CA MET A 102 9.28 2.39 1.74
C MET A 102 9.93 1.42 0.78
N VAL A 103 9.86 1.72 -0.51
CA VAL A 103 10.40 0.85 -1.55
C VAL A 103 11.70 1.49 -2.03
N SER A 104 12.80 0.79 -1.88
CA SER A 104 14.09 1.30 -2.34
C SER A 104 14.60 0.46 -3.51
N ASP A 105 15.77 0.78 -4.03
CA ASP A 105 16.30 0.04 -5.16
C ASP A 105 16.61 -1.41 -4.82
N THR A 106 16.83 -1.74 -3.57
CA THR A 106 17.26 -3.07 -3.20
C THR A 106 16.32 -3.78 -2.26
N ASP A 107 15.33 -3.10 -1.68
CA ASP A 107 14.60 -3.69 -0.59
C ASP A 107 13.33 -2.95 -0.33
N VAL A 108 12.45 -3.49 0.44
CA VAL A 108 11.21 -2.87 0.91
C VAL A 108 11.20 -2.92 2.42
N THR A 109 11.07 -1.77 3.05
CA THR A 109 11.07 -1.67 4.50
C THR A 109 9.79 -0.99 4.95
N TYR A 110 9.52 -1.03 6.25
CA TYR A 110 8.32 -0.41 6.78
C TYR A 110 8.55 0.10 8.20
N ASN A 111 7.68 0.96 8.63
CA ASN A 111 7.64 1.38 10.04
C ASN A 111 6.25 1.85 10.42
#